data_4c3826edfdea59ed2715425e4a6cc02b
#
_entry.id   4c3826edfdea59ed2715425e4a6cc02b
#
_cell.length_a   1.000
_cell.length_b   1.000
_cell.length_c   1.000
_cell.angle_alpha   90.00
_cell.angle_beta   90.00
_cell.angle_gamma   90.00
#
_symmetry.space_group_name_H-M   'P 1'
#
loop_
_entity.id
_entity.type
_entity.pdbx_description
1 polymer ?
#
loop_
_entity_poly.entity_id
_entity_poly.type
_entity_poly.pdbx_seq_one_letter_code
_entity_poly.pdbx_strand_id
1 'polypeptide(L)'
;MWTFIKLDTRNGQIWQVQYDIQGDDRMEIILNDKALVSDEEAENGRFILYSTKNMFTFILLDQHDGRMWQVQWAIDADQRLVIPINPTQNSTNL
;
A
#
# COMPACT_ATOMS: atom_id res chain seq x y z
N MET A 1 -5.71 6.57 -19.41
CA MET A 1 -6.13 6.26 -18.02
C MET A 1 -5.01 6.57 -17.07
N TRP A 2 -5.33 7.24 -15.99
CA TRP A 2 -4.36 7.64 -14.97
C TRP A 2 -4.61 6.87 -13.69
N THR A 3 -3.55 6.63 -12.92
CA THR A 3 -3.64 5.83 -11.70
C THR A 3 -2.90 6.49 -10.56
N PHE A 4 -3.48 6.48 -9.37
CA PHE A 4 -2.74 6.79 -8.15
C PHE A 4 -3.18 5.86 -7.03
N ILE A 5 -2.41 5.88 -5.96
CA ILE A 5 -2.65 5.02 -4.80
C ILE A 5 -3.21 5.88 -3.66
N LYS A 6 -4.31 5.42 -3.09
CA LYS A 6 -4.92 6.04 -1.93
C LYS A 6 -4.62 5.18 -0.71
N LEU A 7 -4.13 5.81 0.34
CA LEU A 7 -3.78 5.15 1.59
C LEU A 7 -4.60 5.75 2.74
N ASP A 8 -5.18 4.87 3.56
CA ASP A 8 -5.65 5.29 4.87
C ASP A 8 -4.45 5.26 5.82
N THR A 9 -3.94 6.42 6.19
CA THR A 9 -2.73 6.53 7.01
C THR A 9 -2.93 6.02 8.43
N ARG A 10 -4.17 5.84 8.87
CA ARG A 10 -4.47 5.37 10.22
C ARG A 10 -4.23 3.88 10.36
N ASN A 11 -4.61 3.08 9.37
CA ASN A 11 -4.69 1.63 9.52
C ASN A 11 -4.05 0.83 8.41
N GLY A 12 -3.55 1.48 7.34
CA GLY A 12 -2.84 0.80 6.25
C GLY A 12 -3.72 0.22 5.15
N GLN A 13 -5.02 0.50 5.13
CA GLN A 13 -5.86 0.11 4.00
C GLN A 13 -5.46 0.92 2.76
N ILE A 14 -5.48 0.27 1.59
CA ILE A 14 -4.96 0.84 0.36
C ILE A 14 -5.90 0.56 -0.80
N TRP A 15 -6.07 1.56 -1.66
CA TRP A 15 -6.86 1.48 -2.88
C TRP A 15 -6.05 1.95 -4.07
N GLN A 16 -6.29 1.32 -5.21
CA GLN A 16 -5.85 1.79 -6.52
C GLN A 16 -6.97 2.61 -7.11
N VAL A 17 -6.70 3.86 -7.46
CA VAL A 17 -7.70 4.77 -8.01
C VAL A 17 -7.35 5.06 -9.46
N GLN A 18 -8.28 4.77 -10.36
CA GLN A 18 -8.11 5.00 -11.79
C GLN A 18 -9.11 6.05 -12.25
N TYR A 19 -8.66 6.94 -13.12
CA TYR A 19 -9.51 8.01 -13.62
C TYR A 19 -9.11 8.41 -15.03
N ASP A 20 -10.06 9.06 -15.74
CA ASP A 20 -9.85 9.65 -17.04
C ASP A 20 -10.18 11.14 -17.00
N ILE A 21 -9.45 11.91 -17.79
CA ILE A 21 -9.72 13.33 -17.95
C ILE A 21 -10.98 13.49 -18.80
N GLN A 22 -11.13 12.62 -19.81
CA GLN A 22 -12.31 12.57 -20.67
C GLN A 22 -12.90 11.17 -20.59
N GLY A 23 -14.21 11.09 -20.48
CA GLY A 23 -14.88 9.81 -20.38
C GLY A 23 -15.28 9.44 -18.96
N ASP A 24 -15.78 8.21 -18.79
CA ASP A 24 -16.40 7.76 -17.56
C ASP A 24 -15.64 6.67 -16.82
N ASP A 25 -14.42 6.37 -17.26
CA ASP A 25 -13.63 5.27 -16.70
C ASP A 25 -12.97 5.70 -15.40
N ARG A 26 -13.78 5.79 -14.36
CA ARG A 26 -13.33 6.11 -13.01
C ARG A 26 -13.68 4.96 -12.10
N MET A 27 -12.69 4.47 -11.36
CA MET A 27 -12.94 3.37 -10.42
C MET A 27 -11.94 3.39 -9.28
N GLU A 28 -12.37 2.81 -8.18
CA GLU A 28 -11.55 2.60 -7.01
C GLU A 28 -11.51 1.11 -6.73
N ILE A 29 -10.31 0.55 -6.69
CA ILE A 29 -10.09 -0.88 -6.55
C ILE A 29 -9.32 -1.12 -5.26
N ILE A 30 -9.81 -2.03 -4.43
CA ILE A 30 -9.16 -2.35 -3.16
C ILE A 30 -7.88 -3.16 -3.43
N LEU A 31 -6.74 -2.67 -2.93
CA LEU A 31 -5.49 -3.42 -2.90
C LEU A 31 -5.33 -4.14 -1.58
N ASN A 32 -5.65 -3.49 -0.47
CA ASN A 32 -5.67 -4.09 0.85
C ASN A 32 -6.88 -3.57 1.62
N ASP A 33 -7.85 -4.45 1.87
CA ASP A 33 -9.08 -4.12 2.58
C ASP A 33 -8.99 -4.36 4.07
N LYS A 34 -7.88 -4.93 4.56
CA LYS A 34 -7.72 -5.24 5.96
C LYS A 34 -6.91 -4.17 6.66
N ALA A 35 -7.44 -3.69 7.78
CA ALA A 35 -6.64 -2.85 8.66
C ALA A 35 -5.44 -3.65 9.17
N LEU A 36 -4.26 -3.05 9.12
CA LEU A 36 -3.02 -3.70 9.54
C LEU A 36 -2.78 -3.57 11.03
N VAL A 37 -3.59 -2.77 11.70
CA VAL A 37 -3.57 -2.58 13.15
C VAL A 37 -5.02 -2.53 13.64
N SER A 38 -5.22 -2.76 14.95
CA SER A 38 -6.54 -2.64 15.57
C SER A 38 -6.99 -1.17 15.60
N ASP A 39 -8.29 -0.97 15.82
CA ASP A 39 -8.83 0.39 15.93
C ASP A 39 -8.17 1.17 17.08
N GLU A 40 -7.81 0.49 18.14
CA GLU A 40 -7.13 1.11 19.29
C GLU A 40 -5.72 1.56 18.96
N GLU A 41 -5.06 0.86 18.04
CA GLU A 41 -3.70 1.17 17.62
C GLU A 41 -3.66 2.12 16.42
N ALA A 42 -4.80 2.31 15.75
CA ALA A 42 -4.88 3.17 14.57
C ALA A 42 -4.65 4.63 14.97
N GLU A 43 -3.83 5.32 14.18
CA GLU A 43 -3.48 6.71 14.45
C GLU A 43 -3.18 7.42 13.14
N ASN A 44 -3.67 8.64 12.99
CA ASN A 44 -3.41 9.45 11.81
C ASN A 44 -1.91 9.57 11.57
N GLY A 45 -1.47 9.28 10.35
CA GLY A 45 -0.08 9.39 9.99
C GLY A 45 0.79 8.20 10.40
N ARG A 46 0.20 7.16 10.98
CA ARG A 46 0.95 5.97 11.35
C ARG A 46 1.59 5.29 10.14
N PHE A 47 0.85 5.19 9.05
CA PHE A 47 1.33 4.54 7.82
C PHE A 47 1.71 5.58 6.78
N ILE A 48 2.78 5.32 6.05
CA ILE A 48 3.23 6.17 4.95
C ILE A 48 3.63 5.30 3.76
N LEU A 49 3.43 5.83 2.57
CA LEU A 49 3.70 5.13 1.33
C LEU A 49 4.85 5.81 0.61
N TYR A 50 5.88 5.05 0.27
CA TYR A 50 7.03 5.54 -0.48
C TYR A 50 7.01 5.01 -1.90
N SER A 51 7.23 5.88 -2.88
CA SER A 51 7.41 5.46 -4.26
C SER A 51 8.79 4.83 -4.43
N THR A 52 8.89 3.95 -5.43
CA THR A 52 10.15 3.34 -5.83
C THR A 52 10.48 3.77 -7.27
N LYS A 53 11.60 3.30 -7.80
CA LYS A 53 11.94 3.56 -9.19
C LYS A 53 11.01 2.82 -10.16
N ASN A 54 10.33 1.79 -9.69
CA ASN A 54 9.31 1.09 -10.47
C ASN A 54 7.97 1.76 -10.22
N MET A 55 7.36 2.30 -11.25
CA MET A 55 6.10 3.05 -11.13
C MET A 55 4.93 2.20 -10.61
N PHE A 56 5.03 0.88 -10.68
CA PHE A 56 3.97 -0.01 -10.21
C PHE A 56 4.14 -0.42 -8.75
N THR A 57 5.28 -0.13 -8.15
CA THR A 57 5.64 -0.65 -6.82
C THR A 57 5.89 0.47 -5.83
N PHE A 58 5.32 0.31 -4.65
CA PHE A 58 5.49 1.22 -3.52
C PHE A 58 5.86 0.42 -2.28
N ILE A 59 6.44 1.09 -1.32
CA ILE A 59 6.71 0.51 0.00
C ILE A 59 5.81 1.20 1.01
N LEU A 60 5.02 0.40 1.71
CA LEU A 60 4.20 0.86 2.84
C LEU A 60 4.98 0.65 4.12
N LEU A 61 5.10 1.69 4.93
CA LEU A 61 5.83 1.64 6.19
C LEU A 61 4.91 1.99 7.35
N ASP A 62 4.92 1.13 8.37
CA ASP A 62 4.37 1.45 9.68
C ASP A 62 5.43 2.22 10.46
N GLN A 63 5.21 3.51 10.68
CA GLN A 63 6.20 4.37 11.32
C GLN A 63 6.33 4.13 12.82
N HIS A 64 5.41 3.41 13.43
CA HIS A 64 5.46 3.11 14.86
C HIS A 64 6.37 1.93 15.17
N ASP A 65 6.31 0.86 14.37
CA ASP A 65 7.06 -0.36 14.66
C ASP A 65 8.02 -0.79 13.55
N GLY A 66 8.05 -0.07 12.43
CA GLY A 66 9.00 -0.35 11.35
C GLY A 66 8.61 -1.49 10.42
N ARG A 67 7.42 -2.06 10.57
CA ARG A 67 6.97 -3.08 9.62
C ARG A 67 6.76 -2.47 8.24
N MET A 68 7.06 -3.26 7.21
CA MET A 68 6.97 -2.81 5.83
C MET A 68 6.23 -3.83 4.96
N TRP A 69 5.61 -3.33 3.90
CA TRP A 69 4.93 -4.14 2.89
C TRP A 69 5.31 -3.65 1.50
N GLN A 70 5.44 -4.59 0.59
CA GLN A 70 5.52 -4.28 -0.83
C GLN A 70 4.11 -4.14 -1.38
N VAL A 71 3.83 -3.02 -2.01
CA VAL A 71 2.53 -2.71 -2.61
C VAL A 71 2.71 -2.58 -4.11
N GLN A 72 1.97 -3.36 -4.87
CA GLN A 72 2.03 -3.30 -6.32
C GLN A 72 0.63 -3.14 -6.88
N TRP A 73 0.43 -2.11 -7.68
CA TRP A 73 -0.82 -1.95 -8.42
C TRP A 73 -0.65 -2.47 -9.84
N ALA A 74 -1.75 -2.85 -10.48
CA ALA A 74 -1.73 -3.31 -11.85
C ALA A 74 -3.12 -3.16 -12.47
N ILE A 75 -3.16 -3.14 -13.79
CA ILE A 75 -4.42 -3.18 -14.52
C ILE A 75 -5.07 -4.55 -14.35
N ASP A 76 -4.28 -5.62 -14.44
CA ASP A 76 -4.76 -6.99 -14.22
C ASP A 76 -4.82 -7.33 -12.74
N ALA A 77 -5.97 -7.83 -12.30
CA ALA A 77 -6.20 -8.11 -10.88
C ALA A 77 -5.20 -9.11 -10.29
N ASP A 78 -4.77 -10.09 -11.05
CA ASP A 78 -3.85 -11.13 -10.59
C ASP A 78 -2.42 -10.62 -10.41
N GLN A 79 -2.13 -9.40 -10.86
CA GLN A 79 -0.83 -8.77 -10.67
C GLN A 79 -0.79 -7.80 -9.50
N ARG A 80 -1.94 -7.54 -8.87
CA ARG A 80 -2.04 -6.66 -7.71
C ARG A 80 -1.65 -7.41 -6.44
N LEU A 81 -0.85 -6.79 -5.58
CA LEU A 81 -0.44 -7.44 -4.33
C LEU A 81 -0.09 -6.43 -3.24
N VAL A 82 -0.24 -6.88 -2.00
CA VAL A 82 0.31 -6.24 -0.81
C VAL A 82 0.89 -7.36 0.04
N ILE A 83 2.21 -7.41 0.12
CA ILE A 83 2.93 -8.52 0.74
C ILE A 83 3.86 -7.99 1.83
N PRO A 84 3.82 -8.58 3.04
CA PRO A 84 4.76 -8.19 4.10
C PRO A 84 6.21 -8.43 3.68
N ILE A 85 7.07 -7.50 4.03
CA ILE A 85 8.52 -7.67 3.90
C ILE A 85 9.03 -8.02 5.29
N ASN A 86 9.40 -9.28 5.47
CA ASN A 86 9.83 -9.76 6.78
C ASN A 86 11.35 -9.61 6.91
N PRO A 87 11.85 -9.22 8.10
CA PRO A 87 13.28 -9.22 8.34
C PRO A 87 13.83 -10.63 8.19
N THR A 88 15.06 -10.74 7.70
CA THR A 88 15.71 -12.04 7.56
C THR A 88 16.14 -12.52 8.94
N GLN A 89 16.10 -13.85 9.14
CA GLN A 89 16.56 -14.46 10.38
C GLN A 89 18.04 -14.22 10.63
N ASN A 90 18.82 -14.13 9.58
CA ASN A 90 20.26 -13.96 9.68
C ASN A 90 20.67 -12.57 10.15
N SER A 91 19.78 -11.61 10.08
CA SER A 91 20.10 -10.25 10.49
C SER A 91 20.43 -10.14 11.98
N THR A 92 20.02 -11.14 12.76
CA THR A 92 20.29 -11.17 14.21
C THR A 92 21.76 -11.41 14.53
N ASN A 93 22.54 -11.78 13.55
CA ASN A 93 23.96 -12.09 13.74
C ASN A 93 24.88 -10.89 13.51
N LEU A 94 24.32 -9.77 13.29
CA LEU A 94 25.08 -8.56 13.04
C LEU A 94 25.66 -7.96 14.31
#